data_dffab8b83f43279113e3a8983b891ae0
#
_entry.id   dffab8b83f43279113e3a8983b891ae0
#
_cell.length_a   1.000
_cell.length_b   1.000
_cell.length_c   1.000
_cell.angle_alpha   90.00
_cell.angle_beta   90.00
_cell.angle_gamma   90.00
#
_symmetry.space_group_name_H-M   'P 1'
#
loop_
_entity.id
_entity.type
_entity.pdbx_description
1 polymer ?
#
loop_
_entity_poly.entity_id
_entity_poly.type
_entity_poly.pdbx_seq_one_letter_code
_entity_poly.pdbx_strand_id
1 'polypeptide(L)'
;MRIDPKGTIRGYPTLLVRQTLRRLRGDFVWGEEALERAAKLPPGTGRALARALQAEGLIKASQHDGWTVTQAGDTLAVATAARPVSRQTAERVLAQFLERVARVNNDPYFLARVTRVALYGSMLTPEVNRLSDVDLAVQLIAKETDIDRRQEANAERVEQLAIEGRRFGSFLEEQFCWFLETFRFLKGRSRVISLADYNVEKRLVLAVPHRMLLGEPEELPPEPAPKVPQGGAEATPGECPF
;
A
#
# COMPACT_ATOMS: atom_id res chain seq x y z
N MET A 1 -8.48 10.08 0.32
CA MET A 1 -8.50 11.50 0.74
C MET A 1 -7.45 12.29 0.00
N ARG A 2 -7.73 13.55 -0.31
CA ARG A 2 -6.79 14.45 -0.97
C ARG A 2 -6.50 15.66 -0.08
N ILE A 3 -5.23 16.12 -0.09
CA ILE A 3 -4.80 17.29 0.68
C ILE A 3 -4.30 18.40 -0.24
N ASP A 4 -4.41 19.65 0.21
CA ASP A 4 -3.74 20.77 -0.42
C ASP A 4 -2.25 20.74 -0.03
N PRO A 5 -1.33 20.63 -1.00
CA PRO A 5 0.10 20.62 -0.73
C PRO A 5 0.64 21.98 -0.19
N LYS A 6 -0.11 23.07 -0.37
CA LYS A 6 0.22 24.40 0.15
C LYS A 6 -0.51 24.75 1.44
N GLY A 7 -1.43 23.88 1.87
CA GLY A 7 -2.20 24.08 3.10
C GLY A 7 -1.35 23.94 4.37
N THR A 8 -1.92 24.37 5.48
CA THR A 8 -1.34 24.21 6.81
C THR A 8 -2.35 23.58 7.76
N ILE A 9 -1.84 22.85 8.75
CA ILE A 9 -2.60 22.28 9.86
C ILE A 9 -2.00 22.86 11.13
N ARG A 10 -2.74 23.72 11.82
CA ARG A 10 -2.27 24.45 13.02
C ARG A 10 -0.91 25.14 12.84
N GLY A 11 -0.69 25.76 11.66
CA GLY A 11 0.56 26.46 11.35
C GLY A 11 1.69 25.56 10.80
N TYR A 12 1.53 24.25 10.79
CA TYR A 12 2.49 23.33 10.20
C TYR A 12 2.10 22.99 8.74
N PRO A 13 3.05 22.94 7.78
CA PRO A 13 2.73 22.56 6.41
C PRO A 13 2.04 21.20 6.35
N THR A 14 0.92 21.07 5.65
CA THR A 14 0.14 19.82 5.53
C THR A 14 0.99 18.67 5.04
N LEU A 15 1.94 18.92 4.12
CA LEU A 15 2.87 17.89 3.64
C LEU A 15 3.80 17.38 4.73
N LEU A 16 4.30 18.25 5.60
CA LEU A 16 5.13 17.86 6.74
C LEU A 16 4.32 16.97 7.68
N VAL A 17 3.13 17.41 8.07
CA VAL A 17 2.24 16.65 8.96
C VAL A 17 1.96 15.26 8.38
N ARG A 18 1.55 15.19 7.10
CA ARG A 18 1.30 13.91 6.41
C ARG A 18 2.52 13.00 6.44
N GLN A 19 3.70 13.51 6.10
CA GLN A 19 4.93 12.71 6.07
C GLN A 19 5.32 12.22 7.47
N THR A 20 5.13 13.04 8.47
CA THR A 20 5.37 12.69 9.87
C THR A 20 4.47 11.55 10.31
N LEU A 21 3.16 11.68 10.11
CA LEU A 21 2.19 10.64 10.42
C LEU A 21 2.50 9.35 9.65
N ARG A 22 2.86 9.45 8.36
CA ARG A 22 3.23 8.27 7.54
C ARG A 22 4.43 7.51 8.09
N ARG A 23 5.40 8.18 8.73
CA ARG A 23 6.57 7.53 9.35
C ARG A 23 6.25 6.91 10.70
N LEU A 24 5.24 7.44 11.40
CA LEU A 24 4.83 7.04 12.75
C LEU A 24 3.60 6.11 12.76
N ARG A 25 3.11 5.70 11.57
CA ARG A 25 1.98 4.76 11.44
C ARG A 25 2.31 3.42 12.09
N GLY A 26 1.27 2.79 12.63
CA GLY A 26 1.32 1.48 13.25
C GLY A 26 0.84 1.55 14.69
N ASP A 27 0.75 0.40 15.34
CA ASP A 27 0.25 0.28 16.71
C ASP A 27 1.30 0.61 17.78
N PHE A 28 2.37 1.29 17.39
CA PHE A 28 3.45 1.64 18.31
C PHE A 28 3.17 2.97 19.01
N VAL A 29 3.48 2.99 20.31
CA VAL A 29 3.54 4.22 21.10
C VAL A 29 4.90 4.88 20.88
N TRP A 30 4.91 6.18 20.63
CA TRP A 30 6.12 6.95 20.40
C TRP A 30 6.11 8.25 21.20
N GLY A 31 7.29 8.66 21.61
CA GLY A 31 7.53 9.88 22.40
C GLY A 31 7.91 11.07 21.54
N GLU A 32 8.25 12.18 22.21
CA GLU A 32 8.62 13.47 21.62
C GLU A 32 9.78 13.37 20.63
N GLU A 33 10.86 12.68 21.02
CA GLU A 33 12.03 12.52 20.16
C GLU A 33 11.75 11.77 18.84
N ALA A 34 10.86 10.75 18.87
CA ALA A 34 10.46 10.04 17.67
C ALA A 34 9.67 10.95 16.73
N LEU A 35 8.80 11.82 17.29
CA LEU A 35 8.06 12.82 16.53
C LEU A 35 9.00 13.84 15.88
N GLU A 36 9.98 14.35 16.61
CA GLU A 36 10.98 15.28 16.10
C GLU A 36 11.79 14.69 14.96
N ARG A 37 12.29 13.46 15.14
CA ARG A 37 12.99 12.74 14.08
C ARG A 37 12.10 12.51 12.83
N ALA A 38 10.85 12.10 13.04
CA ALA A 38 9.91 11.87 11.94
C ALA A 38 9.57 13.17 11.19
N ALA A 39 9.43 14.28 11.90
CA ALA A 39 9.15 15.60 11.35
C ALA A 39 10.39 16.36 10.89
N LYS A 40 11.59 15.86 11.18
CA LYS A 40 12.87 16.56 10.95
C LYS A 40 12.91 17.93 11.64
N LEU A 41 12.43 18.02 12.85
CA LEU A 41 12.39 19.23 13.67
C LEU A 41 13.57 19.26 14.65
N PRO A 42 13.97 20.47 15.12
CA PRO A 42 14.96 20.60 16.18
C PRO A 42 14.49 19.93 17.49
N PRO A 43 15.42 19.43 18.31
CA PRO A 43 15.11 18.91 19.65
C PRO A 43 14.35 19.92 20.51
N GLY A 44 13.39 19.45 21.31
CA GLY A 44 12.57 20.28 22.20
C GLY A 44 11.36 20.97 21.53
N THR A 45 11.16 20.77 20.23
CA THR A 45 10.02 21.35 19.49
C THR A 45 8.88 20.36 19.25
N GLY A 46 9.10 19.08 19.53
CA GLY A 46 8.17 17.97 19.27
C GLY A 46 6.86 18.13 20.03
N ARG A 47 6.92 18.60 21.28
CA ARG A 47 5.73 18.79 22.13
C ARG A 47 4.74 19.80 21.55
N ALA A 48 5.21 20.86 20.90
CA ALA A 48 4.35 21.84 20.23
C ALA A 48 3.63 21.21 19.04
N LEU A 49 4.33 20.42 18.22
CA LEU A 49 3.73 19.66 17.12
C LEU A 49 2.74 18.62 17.65
N ALA A 50 3.09 17.88 18.72
CA ALA A 50 2.19 16.89 19.32
C ALA A 50 0.85 17.52 19.77
N ARG A 51 0.90 18.66 20.44
CA ARG A 51 -0.30 19.40 20.83
C ARG A 51 -1.14 19.83 19.63
N ALA A 52 -0.51 20.30 18.56
CA ALA A 52 -1.19 20.69 17.34
C ALA A 52 -1.88 19.49 16.67
N LEU A 53 -1.19 18.34 16.56
CA LEU A 53 -1.75 17.12 15.96
C LEU A 53 -2.87 16.52 16.82
N GLN A 54 -2.74 16.58 18.15
CA GLN A 54 -3.75 16.11 19.09
C GLN A 54 -5.01 16.99 19.04
N ALA A 55 -4.85 18.31 18.96
CA ALA A 55 -5.96 19.25 18.83
C ALA A 55 -6.74 19.06 17.52
N GLU A 56 -6.12 18.52 16.47
CA GLU A 56 -6.77 18.13 15.20
C GLU A 56 -7.27 16.67 15.21
N GLY A 57 -7.13 15.95 16.32
CA GLY A 57 -7.55 14.56 16.44
C GLY A 57 -6.75 13.58 15.57
N LEU A 58 -5.56 13.97 15.09
CA LEU A 58 -4.71 13.14 14.24
C LEU A 58 -3.86 12.14 15.02
N ILE A 59 -3.61 12.45 16.29
CA ILE A 59 -2.96 11.58 17.28
C ILE A 59 -3.74 11.61 18.58
N LYS A 60 -3.55 10.59 19.41
CA LYS A 60 -4.11 10.51 20.75
C LYS A 60 -3.03 10.14 21.75
N ALA A 61 -3.18 10.61 22.99
CA ALA A 61 -2.32 10.18 24.10
C ALA A 61 -2.50 8.67 24.34
N SER A 62 -1.41 8.01 24.64
CA SER A 62 -1.37 6.61 25.05
C SER A 62 -1.38 6.50 26.59
N GLN A 63 -1.79 5.35 27.09
CA GLN A 63 -1.67 5.02 28.54
C GLN A 63 -0.21 4.83 28.99
N HIS A 64 0.73 4.66 28.05
CA HIS A 64 2.14 4.35 28.27
C HIS A 64 3.07 5.52 27.95
N ASP A 65 2.74 6.72 28.37
CA ASP A 65 3.51 7.94 28.13
C ASP A 65 4.00 8.11 26.67
N GLY A 66 3.18 8.77 25.89
CA GLY A 66 3.41 9.00 24.46
C GLY A 66 2.13 9.13 23.66
N TRP A 67 2.23 8.96 22.37
CA TRP A 67 1.13 9.11 21.42
C TRP A 67 1.03 7.95 20.45
N THR A 68 -0.18 7.75 19.92
CA THR A 68 -0.47 6.87 18.79
C THR A 68 -1.21 7.64 17.72
N VAL A 69 -1.08 7.21 16.45
CA VAL A 69 -1.84 7.78 15.33
C VAL A 69 -3.30 7.33 15.44
N THR A 70 -4.24 8.23 15.19
CA THR A 70 -5.68 7.90 15.14
C THR A 70 -6.07 7.45 13.73
N GLN A 71 -7.29 6.95 13.55
CA GLN A 71 -7.84 6.65 12.23
C GLN A 71 -7.84 7.87 11.29
N ALA A 72 -8.13 9.07 11.82
CA ALA A 72 -8.04 10.32 11.05
C ALA A 72 -6.60 10.62 10.64
N GLY A 73 -5.64 10.39 11.55
CA GLY A 73 -4.21 10.51 11.27
C GLY A 73 -3.74 9.53 10.21
N ASP A 74 -4.18 8.27 10.25
CA ASP A 74 -3.88 7.26 9.24
C ASP A 74 -4.46 7.64 7.87
N THR A 75 -5.68 8.13 7.84
CA THR A 75 -6.32 8.63 6.61
C THR A 75 -5.52 9.78 6.00
N LEU A 76 -5.03 10.71 6.83
CA LEU A 76 -4.18 11.81 6.37
C LEU A 76 -2.81 11.31 5.91
N ALA A 77 -2.21 10.35 6.61
CA ALA A 77 -0.90 9.78 6.28
C ALA A 77 -0.84 9.16 4.88
N VAL A 78 -1.96 8.55 4.42
CA VAL A 78 -2.07 7.96 3.09
C VAL A 78 -2.69 8.91 2.05
N ALA A 79 -3.10 10.11 2.46
CA ALA A 79 -3.72 11.07 1.56
C ALA A 79 -2.79 11.48 0.41
N THR A 80 -3.35 11.65 -0.78
CA THR A 80 -2.60 12.11 -1.95
C THR A 80 -2.47 13.63 -1.98
N ALA A 81 -1.28 14.13 -2.33
CA ALA A 81 -1.00 15.54 -2.62
C ALA A 81 -0.80 15.77 -4.13
N ALA A 82 -1.01 14.73 -4.95
CA ALA A 82 -0.85 14.84 -6.39
C ALA A 82 -1.86 15.81 -6.99
N ARG A 83 -1.42 16.56 -7.99
CA ARG A 83 -2.33 17.41 -8.77
C ARG A 83 -3.31 16.54 -9.54
N PRO A 84 -4.62 16.88 -9.58
CA PRO A 84 -5.55 16.13 -10.40
C PRO A 84 -5.17 16.20 -11.86
N VAL A 85 -5.34 15.07 -12.52
CA VAL A 85 -5.20 14.96 -13.97
C VAL A 85 -6.56 15.05 -14.64
N SER A 86 -6.61 15.47 -15.91
CA SER A 86 -7.84 15.40 -16.69
C SER A 86 -8.21 13.94 -16.95
N ARG A 87 -9.50 13.67 -17.18
CA ARG A 87 -10.00 12.36 -17.58
C ARG A 87 -9.26 11.86 -18.82
N GLN A 88 -9.07 12.67 -19.83
CA GLN A 88 -8.32 12.32 -21.04
C GLN A 88 -6.89 11.87 -20.72
N THR A 89 -6.21 12.53 -19.77
CA THR A 89 -4.86 12.11 -19.33
C THR A 89 -4.93 10.76 -18.63
N ALA A 90 -5.92 10.53 -17.77
CA ALA A 90 -6.10 9.26 -17.07
C ALA A 90 -6.38 8.11 -18.06
N GLU A 91 -7.25 8.32 -19.04
CA GLU A 91 -7.57 7.35 -20.10
C GLU A 91 -6.35 6.99 -20.93
N ARG A 92 -5.55 7.99 -21.34
CA ARG A 92 -4.28 7.73 -22.03
C ARG A 92 -3.31 6.92 -21.18
N VAL A 93 -3.21 7.23 -19.88
CA VAL A 93 -2.32 6.51 -18.96
C VAL A 93 -2.82 5.07 -18.74
N LEU A 94 -4.15 4.86 -18.70
CA LEU A 94 -4.74 3.53 -18.63
C LEU A 94 -4.45 2.72 -19.90
N ALA A 95 -4.60 3.31 -21.09
CA ALA A 95 -4.27 2.65 -22.35
C ALA A 95 -2.80 2.21 -22.38
N GLN A 96 -1.87 3.08 -22.01
CA GLN A 96 -0.45 2.75 -21.91
C GLN A 96 -0.16 1.66 -20.86
N PHE A 97 -0.94 1.60 -19.80
CA PHE A 97 -0.83 0.52 -18.82
C PHE A 97 -1.27 -0.82 -19.44
N LEU A 98 -2.37 -0.86 -20.19
CA LEU A 98 -2.85 -2.08 -20.85
C LEU A 98 -1.89 -2.56 -21.95
N GLU A 99 -1.22 -1.66 -22.67
CA GLU A 99 -0.12 -1.99 -23.58
C GLU A 99 1.03 -2.70 -22.85
N ARG A 100 1.40 -2.20 -21.65
CA ARG A 100 2.42 -2.87 -20.81
C ARG A 100 1.95 -4.23 -20.32
N VAL A 101 0.68 -4.39 -19.99
CA VAL A 101 0.09 -5.70 -19.63
C VAL A 101 0.22 -6.68 -20.80
N ALA A 102 -0.15 -6.27 -22.01
CA ALA A 102 -0.01 -7.09 -23.21
C ALA A 102 1.48 -7.47 -23.45
N ARG A 103 2.38 -6.53 -23.29
CA ARG A 103 3.83 -6.80 -23.40
C ARG A 103 4.31 -7.81 -22.37
N VAL A 104 3.95 -7.67 -21.09
CA VAL A 104 4.32 -8.63 -20.03
C VAL A 104 3.86 -10.05 -20.39
N ASN A 105 2.64 -10.18 -20.92
CA ASN A 105 2.08 -11.48 -21.24
C ASN A 105 2.73 -12.15 -22.46
N ASN A 106 3.17 -11.37 -23.43
CA ASN A 106 3.73 -11.86 -24.71
C ASN A 106 5.27 -11.97 -24.70
N ASP A 107 5.96 -11.19 -23.88
CA ASP A 107 7.42 -11.12 -23.87
C ASP A 107 7.99 -12.19 -22.91
N PRO A 108 8.81 -13.15 -23.40
CA PRO A 108 9.44 -14.17 -22.55
C PRO A 108 10.41 -13.58 -21.51
N TYR A 109 10.85 -12.34 -21.70
CA TYR A 109 11.66 -11.62 -20.73
C TYR A 109 11.07 -11.59 -19.34
N PHE A 110 9.75 -11.48 -19.22
CA PHE A 110 9.06 -11.46 -17.94
C PHE A 110 8.76 -12.86 -17.45
N LEU A 111 9.17 -13.18 -16.23
CA LEU A 111 8.89 -14.47 -15.59
C LEU A 111 7.45 -14.56 -15.04
N ALA A 112 6.74 -13.43 -14.99
CA ALA A 112 5.34 -13.37 -14.60
C ALA A 112 4.42 -13.10 -15.79
N ARG A 113 3.15 -13.44 -15.62
CA ARG A 113 2.04 -13.00 -16.48
C ARG A 113 0.95 -12.34 -15.65
N VAL A 114 0.26 -11.39 -16.26
CA VAL A 114 -0.91 -10.73 -15.68
C VAL A 114 -2.14 -11.55 -16.04
N THR A 115 -2.86 -12.02 -15.04
CA THR A 115 -4.10 -12.82 -15.24
C THR A 115 -5.36 -12.02 -14.95
N ARG A 116 -5.27 -10.99 -14.10
CA ARG A 116 -6.39 -10.10 -13.80
C ARG A 116 -5.93 -8.65 -13.70
N VAL A 117 -6.81 -7.76 -14.15
CA VAL A 117 -6.72 -6.32 -13.96
C VAL A 117 -8.09 -5.80 -13.60
N ALA A 118 -8.23 -5.23 -12.42
CA ALA A 118 -9.42 -4.53 -11.98
C ALA A 118 -9.16 -3.01 -11.92
N LEU A 119 -10.03 -2.23 -12.52
CA LEU A 119 -10.12 -0.78 -12.37
C LEU A 119 -11.19 -0.46 -11.32
N TYR A 120 -10.86 0.38 -10.36
CA TYR A 120 -11.79 0.82 -9.32
C TYR A 120 -11.60 2.32 -9.00
N GLY A 121 -12.38 2.85 -8.06
CA GLY A 121 -12.24 4.24 -7.65
C GLY A 121 -12.86 5.28 -8.59
N SER A 122 -12.37 6.51 -8.51
CA SER A 122 -13.01 7.69 -9.10
C SER A 122 -13.08 7.69 -10.63
N MET A 123 -12.25 6.90 -11.30
CA MET A 123 -12.28 6.80 -12.77
C MET A 123 -13.55 6.12 -13.29
N LEU A 124 -14.25 5.35 -12.45
CA LEU A 124 -15.52 4.70 -12.82
C LEU A 124 -16.71 5.68 -12.82
N THR A 125 -16.56 6.87 -12.24
CA THR A 125 -17.61 7.88 -12.17
C THR A 125 -17.50 8.83 -13.38
N PRO A 126 -18.41 8.78 -14.36
CA PRO A 126 -18.29 9.51 -15.63
C PRO A 126 -18.22 11.03 -15.45
N GLU A 127 -18.94 11.56 -14.46
CA GLU A 127 -19.08 12.99 -14.19
C GLU A 127 -17.81 13.63 -13.61
N VAL A 128 -16.87 12.80 -13.13
CA VAL A 128 -15.61 13.26 -12.55
C VAL A 128 -14.59 13.54 -13.65
N ASN A 129 -14.40 14.82 -13.98
CA ASN A 129 -13.48 15.25 -15.03
C ASN A 129 -12.02 15.41 -14.56
N ARG A 130 -11.81 15.51 -13.24
CA ARG A 130 -10.47 15.64 -12.64
C ARG A 130 -10.26 14.55 -11.62
N LEU A 131 -9.32 13.66 -11.93
CA LEU A 131 -9.02 12.45 -11.16
C LEU A 131 -7.73 12.64 -10.36
N SER A 132 -7.65 12.08 -9.15
CA SER A 132 -6.41 12.06 -8.37
C SER A 132 -5.40 11.07 -8.95
N ASP A 133 -5.90 9.90 -9.31
CA ASP A 133 -5.14 8.74 -9.78
C ASP A 133 -6.04 7.78 -10.59
N VAL A 134 -5.42 6.78 -11.17
CA VAL A 134 -6.04 5.63 -11.80
C VAL A 134 -5.75 4.44 -10.89
N ASP A 135 -6.77 4.00 -10.15
CA ASP A 135 -6.66 2.90 -9.20
C ASP A 135 -6.82 1.57 -9.92
N LEU A 136 -5.77 0.76 -9.88
CA LEU A 136 -5.68 -0.55 -10.53
C LEU A 136 -5.23 -1.60 -9.55
N ALA A 137 -5.85 -2.76 -9.58
CA ALA A 137 -5.37 -3.96 -8.92
C ALA A 137 -5.01 -5.01 -9.97
N VAL A 138 -3.82 -5.62 -9.85
CA VAL A 138 -3.32 -6.63 -10.80
C VAL A 138 -3.02 -7.92 -10.09
N GLN A 139 -3.39 -9.03 -10.72
CA GLN A 139 -2.94 -10.35 -10.31
C GLN A 139 -1.80 -10.80 -11.20
N LEU A 140 -0.66 -11.06 -10.57
CA LEU A 140 0.49 -11.66 -11.21
C LEU A 140 0.64 -13.11 -10.77
N ILE A 141 0.86 -14.00 -11.74
CA ILE A 141 1.26 -15.37 -11.50
C ILE A 141 2.54 -15.66 -12.27
N ALA A 142 3.35 -16.58 -11.78
CA ALA A 142 4.53 -17.02 -12.50
C ALA A 142 4.11 -17.72 -13.81
N LYS A 143 4.90 -17.53 -14.88
CA LYS A 143 4.71 -18.27 -16.16
C LYS A 143 5.09 -19.73 -15.99
N GLU A 144 6.18 -20.00 -15.27
CA GLU A 144 6.59 -21.35 -14.90
C GLU A 144 5.79 -21.83 -13.68
N THR A 145 5.18 -23.00 -13.80
CA THR A 145 4.34 -23.62 -12.76
C THR A 145 5.11 -24.57 -11.87
N ASP A 146 6.18 -25.16 -12.38
CA ASP A 146 7.09 -25.97 -11.59
C ASP A 146 7.88 -25.09 -10.62
N ILE A 147 7.91 -25.48 -9.35
CA ILE A 147 8.48 -24.65 -8.28
C ILE A 147 10.00 -24.54 -8.42
N ASP A 148 10.67 -25.65 -8.72
CA ASP A 148 12.13 -25.69 -8.78
C ASP A 148 12.63 -24.92 -9.98
N ARG A 149 12.04 -25.13 -11.17
CA ARG A 149 12.35 -24.36 -12.39
C ARG A 149 12.08 -22.87 -12.24
N ARG A 150 11.01 -22.52 -11.53
CA ARG A 150 10.70 -21.11 -11.24
C ARG A 150 11.75 -20.47 -10.35
N GLN A 151 12.25 -21.22 -9.34
CA GLN A 151 13.32 -20.74 -8.46
C GLN A 151 14.62 -20.56 -9.23
N GLU A 152 14.98 -21.53 -10.09
CA GLU A 152 16.15 -21.44 -10.97
C GLU A 152 16.05 -20.21 -11.89
N ALA A 153 14.94 -20.04 -12.63
CA ALA A 153 14.75 -18.91 -13.51
C ALA A 153 14.78 -17.56 -12.76
N ASN A 154 14.25 -17.52 -11.52
CA ASN A 154 14.34 -16.32 -10.70
C ASN A 154 15.77 -16.03 -10.24
N ALA A 155 16.54 -17.07 -9.86
CA ALA A 155 17.94 -16.92 -9.47
C ALA A 155 18.80 -16.42 -10.64
N GLU A 156 18.68 -17.00 -11.82
CA GLU A 156 19.33 -16.53 -13.05
C GLU A 156 18.99 -15.06 -13.35
N ARG A 157 17.72 -14.69 -13.15
CA ARG A 157 17.26 -13.33 -13.35
C ARG A 157 17.88 -12.34 -12.35
N VAL A 158 17.99 -12.73 -11.09
CA VAL A 158 18.66 -11.94 -10.05
C VAL A 158 20.13 -11.72 -10.41
N GLU A 159 20.84 -12.77 -10.83
CA GLU A 159 22.24 -12.69 -11.25
C GLU A 159 22.41 -11.73 -12.46
N GLN A 160 21.59 -11.91 -13.49
CA GLN A 160 21.61 -11.03 -14.66
C GLN A 160 21.43 -9.57 -14.28
N LEU A 161 20.43 -9.26 -13.44
CA LEU A 161 20.17 -7.89 -13.01
C LEU A 161 21.28 -7.33 -12.12
N ALA A 162 21.95 -8.17 -11.33
CA ALA A 162 23.10 -7.77 -10.53
C ALA A 162 24.30 -7.40 -11.44
N ILE A 163 24.54 -8.18 -12.51
CA ILE A 163 25.54 -7.85 -13.54
C ILE A 163 25.20 -6.52 -14.23
N GLU A 164 23.92 -6.24 -14.49
CA GLU A 164 23.45 -4.97 -15.04
C GLU A 164 23.54 -3.79 -14.04
N GLY A 165 24.04 -4.04 -12.81
CA GLY A 165 24.26 -3.03 -11.76
C GLY A 165 23.10 -2.81 -10.82
N ARG A 166 22.07 -3.63 -10.85
CA ARG A 166 20.99 -3.59 -9.87
C ARG A 166 21.47 -4.10 -8.52
N ARG A 167 21.11 -3.36 -7.46
CA ARG A 167 21.34 -3.79 -6.07
C ARG A 167 20.02 -4.20 -5.43
N PHE A 168 20.04 -5.34 -4.77
CA PHE A 168 18.91 -5.84 -3.99
C PHE A 168 19.09 -5.43 -2.53
N GLY A 169 18.02 -4.94 -1.90
CA GLY A 169 18.08 -4.45 -0.52
C GLY A 169 17.84 -5.53 0.53
N SER A 170 17.34 -6.69 0.12
CA SER A 170 17.05 -7.80 1.03
C SER A 170 16.91 -9.11 0.26
N PHE A 171 17.05 -10.23 0.98
CA PHE A 171 16.77 -11.57 0.48
C PHE A 171 15.33 -11.72 -0.09
N LEU A 172 14.36 -11.08 0.53
CA LEU A 172 12.97 -11.09 0.02
C LEU A 172 12.85 -10.40 -1.33
N GLU A 173 13.61 -9.33 -1.57
CA GLU A 173 13.61 -8.65 -2.87
C GLU A 173 14.20 -9.53 -3.97
N GLU A 174 15.19 -10.37 -3.66
CA GLU A 174 15.74 -11.38 -4.57
C GLU A 174 14.73 -12.51 -4.82
N GLN A 175 14.14 -13.08 -3.77
CA GLN A 175 13.16 -14.17 -3.86
C GLN A 175 11.92 -13.80 -4.69
N PHE A 176 11.46 -12.56 -4.58
CA PHE A 176 10.31 -12.04 -5.32
C PHE A 176 10.70 -11.19 -6.52
N CYS A 177 11.92 -11.34 -7.05
CA CYS A 177 12.42 -10.55 -8.17
C CYS A 177 11.48 -10.63 -9.38
N TRP A 178 11.04 -11.82 -9.76
CA TRP A 178 10.10 -12.08 -10.86
C TRP A 178 8.80 -11.26 -10.75
N PHE A 179 8.27 -11.14 -9.53
CA PHE A 179 7.06 -10.36 -9.24
C PHE A 179 7.35 -8.87 -9.21
N LEU A 180 8.35 -8.45 -8.44
CA LEU A 180 8.66 -7.03 -8.22
C LEU A 180 9.12 -6.32 -9.49
N GLU A 181 9.88 -7.01 -10.35
CA GLU A 181 10.32 -6.47 -11.64
C GLU A 181 9.11 -6.20 -12.53
N THR A 182 8.23 -7.19 -12.68
CA THR A 182 7.01 -7.08 -13.47
C THR A 182 6.08 -6.00 -12.93
N PHE A 183 5.88 -5.96 -11.61
CA PHE A 183 5.04 -4.96 -10.97
C PHE A 183 5.59 -3.53 -11.18
N ARG A 184 6.91 -3.34 -11.05
CA ARG A 184 7.57 -2.06 -11.34
C ARG A 184 7.45 -1.66 -12.81
N PHE A 185 7.58 -2.61 -13.73
CA PHE A 185 7.39 -2.36 -15.16
C PHE A 185 5.96 -1.93 -15.48
N LEU A 186 4.96 -2.62 -14.94
CA LEU A 186 3.55 -2.27 -15.11
C LEU A 186 3.24 -0.87 -14.59
N LYS A 187 3.71 -0.53 -13.39
CA LYS A 187 3.55 0.81 -12.84
C LYS A 187 4.27 1.87 -13.66
N GLY A 188 5.41 1.53 -14.23
CA GLY A 188 6.28 2.45 -14.96
C GLY A 188 6.71 3.63 -14.08
N ARG A 189 6.97 4.76 -14.69
CA ARG A 189 7.29 6.04 -13.99
C ARG A 189 6.03 6.89 -13.73
N SER A 190 4.83 6.32 -13.93
CA SER A 190 3.59 7.07 -13.78
C SER A 190 3.32 7.43 -12.33
N ARG A 191 3.08 8.71 -12.08
CA ARG A 191 2.57 9.23 -10.80
C ARG A 191 1.05 9.21 -10.72
N VAL A 192 0.40 8.89 -11.84
CA VAL A 192 -1.06 8.87 -11.98
C VAL A 192 -1.61 7.47 -11.68
N ILE A 193 -0.82 6.41 -11.88
CA ILE A 193 -1.24 5.05 -11.56
C ILE A 193 -1.03 4.78 -10.07
N SER A 194 -2.11 4.39 -9.39
CA SER A 194 -2.12 3.71 -8.11
C SER A 194 -2.26 2.21 -8.40
N LEU A 195 -1.20 1.43 -8.19
CA LEU A 195 -1.17 0.01 -8.52
C LEU A 195 -1.09 -0.82 -7.26
N ALA A 196 -2.01 -1.74 -7.09
CA ALA A 196 -2.10 -2.67 -5.98
C ALA A 196 -1.99 -4.13 -6.46
N ASP A 197 -1.58 -5.04 -5.57
CA ASP A 197 -1.69 -6.48 -5.79
C ASP A 197 -3.14 -6.91 -5.56
N TYR A 198 -3.75 -7.50 -6.57
CA TYR A 198 -5.14 -7.98 -6.49
C TYR A 198 -5.36 -9.01 -5.40
N ASN A 199 -4.40 -9.90 -5.16
CA ASN A 199 -4.55 -10.93 -4.12
C ASN A 199 -4.57 -10.33 -2.71
N VAL A 200 -3.81 -9.25 -2.49
CA VAL A 200 -3.75 -8.53 -1.20
C VAL A 200 -5.01 -7.67 -1.01
N GLU A 201 -5.41 -6.94 -2.05
CA GLU A 201 -6.51 -5.97 -1.98
C GLU A 201 -7.86 -6.55 -2.44
N LYS A 202 -7.93 -7.86 -2.70
CA LYS A 202 -9.11 -8.54 -3.27
C LYS A 202 -10.42 -8.16 -2.57
N ARG A 203 -10.45 -8.20 -1.23
CA ARG A 203 -11.65 -7.87 -0.46
C ARG A 203 -12.08 -6.42 -0.65
N LEU A 204 -11.12 -5.49 -0.65
CA LEU A 204 -11.41 -4.08 -0.87
C LEU A 204 -11.93 -3.85 -2.29
N VAL A 205 -11.28 -4.42 -3.31
CA VAL A 205 -11.66 -4.27 -4.71
C VAL A 205 -13.07 -4.82 -4.96
N LEU A 206 -13.38 -6.01 -4.44
CA LEU A 206 -14.69 -6.63 -4.63
C LEU A 206 -15.80 -5.95 -3.81
N ALA A 207 -15.48 -5.25 -2.72
CA ALA A 207 -16.45 -4.53 -1.89
C ALA A 207 -16.84 -3.15 -2.46
N VAL A 208 -16.13 -2.65 -3.47
CA VAL A 208 -16.42 -1.34 -4.10
C VAL A 208 -16.80 -1.50 -5.56
N PRO A 209 -17.47 -0.52 -6.19
CA PRO A 209 -17.66 -0.53 -7.63
C PRO A 209 -16.32 -0.71 -8.36
N HIS A 210 -16.23 -1.73 -9.19
CA HIS A 210 -15.04 -2.04 -9.97
C HIS A 210 -15.43 -2.55 -11.37
N ARG A 211 -14.47 -2.52 -12.30
CA ARG A 211 -14.59 -3.06 -13.64
C ARG A 211 -13.38 -3.93 -13.96
N MET A 212 -13.63 -5.18 -14.30
CA MET A 212 -12.55 -6.03 -14.80
C MET A 212 -12.15 -5.57 -16.21
N LEU A 213 -10.87 -5.34 -16.40
CA LEU A 213 -10.25 -5.01 -17.69
C LEU A 213 -9.55 -6.22 -18.30
N LEU A 214 -9.20 -7.19 -17.47
CA LEU A 214 -8.64 -8.48 -17.85
C LEU A 214 -9.06 -9.52 -16.79
N GLY A 215 -9.36 -10.73 -17.23
CA GLY A 215 -9.78 -11.85 -16.39
C GLY A 215 -11.26 -11.83 -16.05
N GLU A 216 -11.73 -12.95 -15.49
CA GLU A 216 -13.14 -13.13 -15.13
C GLU A 216 -13.47 -12.41 -13.81
N PRO A 217 -14.70 -11.89 -13.67
CA PRO A 217 -15.21 -11.39 -12.41
C PRO A 217 -15.16 -12.48 -11.32
N GLU A 218 -14.90 -12.08 -10.10
CA GLU A 218 -14.99 -12.96 -8.93
C GLU A 218 -16.02 -12.43 -7.96
N GLU A 219 -16.65 -13.35 -7.23
CA GLU A 219 -17.54 -12.99 -6.13
C GLU A 219 -16.74 -12.72 -4.85
N LEU A 220 -17.29 -11.87 -3.98
CA LEU A 220 -16.70 -11.63 -2.67
C LEU A 220 -16.75 -12.93 -1.86
N PRO A 221 -15.62 -13.44 -1.38
CA PRO A 221 -15.62 -14.63 -0.54
C PRO A 221 -16.42 -14.35 0.76
N PRO A 222 -17.15 -15.35 1.28
CA PRO A 222 -17.90 -15.18 2.50
C PRO A 222 -17.00 -14.69 3.65
N GLU A 223 -17.54 -13.87 4.53
CA GLU A 223 -16.77 -13.44 5.71
C GLU A 223 -16.34 -14.67 6.51
N PRO A 224 -15.07 -14.73 6.96
CA PRO A 224 -14.66 -15.80 7.85
C PRO A 224 -15.53 -15.73 9.11
N ALA A 225 -16.09 -16.87 9.49
CA ALA A 225 -16.88 -16.95 10.73
C ALA A 225 -16.09 -16.32 11.90
N PRO A 226 -16.74 -15.54 12.77
CA PRO A 226 -16.08 -14.93 13.91
C PRO A 226 -15.37 -16.05 14.69
N LYS A 227 -14.08 -15.88 14.95
CA LYS A 227 -13.33 -16.80 15.80
C LYS A 227 -14.01 -16.79 17.17
N VAL A 228 -14.75 -17.85 17.48
CA VAL A 228 -15.27 -18.07 18.83
C VAL A 228 -14.04 -18.14 19.74
N PRO A 229 -13.94 -17.32 20.78
CA PRO A 229 -12.87 -17.46 21.75
C PRO A 229 -12.96 -18.89 22.29
N GLN A 230 -11.94 -19.69 22.07
CA GLN A 230 -11.85 -20.99 22.73
C GLN A 230 -11.85 -20.69 24.22
N GLY A 231 -12.94 -21.08 24.87
CA GLY A 231 -13.15 -20.88 26.30
C GLY A 231 -11.92 -21.34 27.05
N GLY A 232 -11.45 -20.49 27.95
CA GLY A 232 -10.37 -20.81 28.86
C GLY A 232 -10.69 -22.12 29.55
N ALA A 233 -9.72 -23.05 29.52
CA ALA A 233 -9.74 -24.24 30.32
C ALA A 233 -10.05 -23.84 31.79
N GLU A 234 -11.15 -24.31 32.35
CA GLU A 234 -11.44 -24.24 33.77
C GLU A 234 -10.23 -24.78 34.53
N ALA A 235 -9.55 -23.90 35.25
CA ALA A 235 -8.56 -24.30 36.22
C ALA A 235 -9.27 -25.08 37.32
N THR A 236 -9.11 -26.37 37.32
CA THR A 236 -9.49 -27.24 38.44
C THR A 236 -8.73 -26.77 39.69
N PRO A 237 -9.39 -26.51 40.82
CA PRO A 237 -8.69 -26.19 42.06
C PRO A 237 -7.97 -27.45 42.54
N GLY A 238 -6.65 -27.47 42.33
CA GLY A 238 -5.78 -28.50 42.88
C GLY A 238 -5.64 -28.33 44.38
N GLU A 239 -6.03 -29.36 45.11
CA GLU A 239 -5.82 -29.58 46.55
C GLU A 239 -4.35 -29.35 46.90
N CYS A 240 -4.13 -28.57 47.94
CA CYS A 240 -2.86 -28.39 48.63
C CYS A 240 -2.62 -29.59 49.56
N PRO A 241 -1.58 -30.38 49.45
CA PRO A 241 -1.14 -31.27 50.54
C PRO A 241 -0.01 -30.58 51.32
N PHE A 242 -0.29 -30.36 52.58
CA PHE A 242 0.63 -30.20 53.72
C PHE A 242 2.02 -29.58 53.51
#